data_982fe0f27d5dec2dc4f6e4848e85d787
#
_entry.id   982fe0f27d5dec2dc4f6e4848e85d787
#
_cell.length_a   1.000
_cell.length_b   1.000
_cell.length_c   1.000
_cell.angle_alpha   90.00
_cell.angle_beta   90.00
_cell.angle_gamma   90.00
#
_symmetry.space_group_name_H-M   'P 1'
#
loop_
_entity.id
_entity.type
_entity.pdbx_description
1 polymer ?
#
loop_
_entity_poly.entity_id
_entity_poly.type
_entity_poly.pdbx_seq_one_letter_code
_entity_poly.pdbx_strand_id
1 'polypeptide(L)'
;MEFDESQDIRELVRAYYGETLQGSDDLKTDACCCTTATPPKYVLDVMGEIEDDIMMHFYGCGSPIPPALAGATVLDLGCGTGRDVYLCSKLVGPAGRVIGVDMTEQQLAFARRYEARQMERFGFAQSNVEFHQGFIEDLTAIGIEDDSVDVVISNCVINLSPFKDQVFAEIARVLKPGGELYFSDIFSDRRVPPKFYDDPVLRGECLSGALYLEDFRRI
;
A
#
# COMPACT_ATOMS: atom_id res chain seq x y z
N MET A 1 -14.00 29.24 -10.66
CA MET A 1 -13.72 27.81 -10.66
C MET A 1 -12.36 27.70 -9.99
N GLU A 2 -12.35 27.45 -8.68
CA GLU A 2 -11.09 27.14 -7.99
C GLU A 2 -10.60 25.82 -8.56
N PHE A 3 -9.40 25.82 -9.11
CA PHE A 3 -8.74 24.58 -9.50
C PHE A 3 -8.47 23.79 -8.21
N ASP A 4 -9.01 22.59 -8.10
CA ASP A 4 -8.77 21.72 -6.98
C ASP A 4 -7.42 21.01 -7.20
N GLU A 5 -6.35 21.64 -6.71
CA GLU A 5 -4.97 21.12 -6.79
C GLU A 5 -4.83 19.67 -6.28
N SER A 6 -5.72 19.26 -5.38
CA SER A 6 -5.73 17.92 -4.80
C SER A 6 -6.23 16.85 -5.77
N GLN A 7 -7.19 17.21 -6.62
CA GLN A 7 -7.72 16.32 -7.64
C GLN A 7 -6.67 16.09 -8.74
N ASP A 8 -5.91 17.13 -9.08
CA ASP A 8 -4.80 17.04 -10.03
C ASP A 8 -3.67 16.13 -9.53
N ILE A 9 -3.34 16.17 -8.23
CA ILE A 9 -2.30 15.32 -7.64
C ILE A 9 -2.68 13.84 -7.70
N ARG A 10 -3.90 13.48 -7.33
CA ARG A 10 -4.37 12.09 -7.38
C ARG A 10 -4.39 11.55 -8.81
N GLU A 11 -4.83 12.36 -9.76
CA GLU A 11 -4.84 12.01 -11.17
C GLU A 11 -3.41 11.81 -11.71
N LEU A 12 -2.47 12.66 -11.33
CA LEU A 12 -1.06 12.55 -11.69
C LEU A 12 -0.45 11.24 -11.17
N VAL A 13 -0.71 10.90 -9.90
CA VAL A 13 -0.25 9.62 -9.31
C VAL A 13 -0.90 8.43 -10.00
N ARG A 14 -2.22 8.49 -10.27
CA ARG A 14 -2.94 7.43 -10.97
C ARG A 14 -2.39 7.19 -12.38
N ALA A 15 -2.11 8.25 -13.13
CA ALA A 15 -1.50 8.14 -14.46
C ALA A 15 -0.07 7.58 -14.38
N TYR A 16 0.70 7.97 -13.39
CA TYR A 16 2.05 7.47 -13.19
C TYR A 16 2.08 5.95 -12.98
N TYR A 17 1.27 5.41 -12.07
CA TYR A 17 1.20 3.98 -11.77
C TYR A 17 0.37 3.17 -12.76
N GLY A 18 -0.61 3.77 -13.43
CA GLY A 18 -1.49 3.09 -14.38
C GLY A 18 -0.95 3.05 -15.81
N GLU A 19 -0.18 4.06 -16.22
CA GLU A 19 0.20 4.27 -17.62
C GLU A 19 1.71 4.35 -17.83
N THR A 20 2.47 4.89 -16.85
CA THR A 20 3.91 5.15 -17.01
C THR A 20 4.77 3.99 -16.54
N LEU A 21 4.48 3.40 -15.38
CA LEU A 21 5.24 2.29 -14.83
C LEU A 21 4.75 0.95 -15.40
N GLN A 22 5.67 0.20 -16.00
CA GLN A 22 5.44 -1.17 -16.49
C GLN A 22 6.27 -2.20 -15.71
N GLY A 23 7.25 -1.76 -14.93
CA GLY A 23 8.10 -2.59 -14.09
C GLY A 23 8.93 -1.74 -13.13
N SER A 24 9.54 -2.36 -12.13
CA SER A 24 10.40 -1.69 -11.15
C SER A 24 11.62 -0.99 -11.78
N ASP A 25 12.04 -1.43 -12.97
CA ASP A 25 13.16 -0.83 -13.70
C ASP A 25 12.83 0.55 -14.31
N ASP A 26 11.55 0.92 -14.35
CA ASP A 26 11.10 2.22 -14.87
C ASP A 26 11.23 3.36 -13.85
N LEU A 27 11.50 3.06 -12.59
CA LEU A 27 11.74 4.06 -11.55
C LEU A 27 12.95 4.93 -11.91
N LYS A 28 12.82 6.24 -11.73
CA LYS A 28 13.83 7.24 -12.12
C LYS A 28 14.75 7.64 -10.98
N THR A 29 14.37 7.32 -9.73
CA THR A 29 15.18 7.62 -8.55
C THR A 29 15.46 6.34 -7.77
N ASP A 30 16.49 6.38 -6.93
CA ASP A 30 16.85 5.28 -6.03
C ASP A 30 16.03 5.30 -4.71
N ALA A 31 15.00 6.15 -4.62
CA ALA A 31 14.27 6.37 -3.38
C ALA A 31 13.56 5.10 -2.85
N CYS A 32 12.98 4.31 -3.76
CA CYS A 32 12.34 3.03 -3.41
C CYS A 32 13.34 1.91 -3.07
N CYS A 33 14.63 2.10 -3.37
CA CYS A 33 15.68 1.09 -3.13
C CYS A 33 16.40 1.27 -1.79
N CYS A 34 15.98 2.21 -0.94
CA CYS A 34 16.74 2.65 0.24
C CYS A 34 16.68 1.70 1.45
N THR A 35 15.87 0.64 1.44
CA THR A 35 15.84 -0.32 2.55
C THR A 35 16.99 -1.32 2.44
N THR A 36 18.01 -1.12 3.27
CA THR A 36 19.11 -2.08 3.44
C THR A 36 18.76 -3.27 4.36
N ALA A 37 17.58 -3.22 4.99
CA ALA A 37 17.15 -4.25 5.92
C ALA A 37 16.56 -5.45 5.16
N THR A 38 17.19 -6.61 5.30
CA THR A 38 16.63 -7.88 4.82
C THR A 38 15.33 -8.18 5.55
N PRO A 39 14.23 -8.49 4.85
CA PRO A 39 12.99 -8.93 5.51
C PRO A 39 13.20 -10.10 6.45
N PRO A 40 12.42 -10.23 7.53
CA PRO A 40 12.48 -11.38 8.41
C PRO A 40 12.28 -12.71 7.65
N LYS A 41 12.87 -13.79 8.20
CA LYS A 41 12.85 -15.10 7.53
C LYS A 41 11.43 -15.57 7.17
N TYR A 42 10.45 -15.37 8.05
CA TYR A 42 9.06 -15.77 7.79
C TYR A 42 8.43 -15.03 6.59
N VAL A 43 8.82 -13.78 6.34
CA VAL A 43 8.43 -13.02 5.15
C VAL A 43 9.10 -13.58 3.90
N LEU A 44 10.41 -13.81 3.96
CA LEU A 44 11.18 -14.36 2.84
C LEU A 44 10.68 -15.75 2.43
N ASP A 45 10.33 -16.60 3.41
CA ASP A 45 9.77 -17.92 3.13
C ASP A 45 8.46 -17.83 2.32
N VAL A 46 7.57 -16.89 2.68
CA VAL A 46 6.31 -16.65 1.95
C VAL A 46 6.55 -15.98 0.60
N MET A 47 7.50 -15.02 0.51
CA MET A 47 7.85 -14.39 -0.78
C MET A 47 8.22 -15.42 -1.84
N GLY A 48 8.88 -16.53 -1.47
CA GLY A 48 9.18 -17.63 -2.37
C GLY A 48 7.96 -18.43 -2.86
N GLU A 49 6.79 -18.23 -2.24
CA GLU A 49 5.52 -18.84 -2.65
C GLU A 49 4.64 -17.87 -3.46
N ILE A 50 5.04 -16.62 -3.67
CA ILE A 50 4.30 -15.64 -4.50
C ILE A 50 4.72 -15.78 -5.96
N GLU A 51 3.80 -15.51 -6.88
CA GLU A 51 4.06 -15.53 -8.31
C GLU A 51 5.14 -14.50 -8.69
N ASP A 52 6.09 -14.92 -9.51
CA ASP A 52 7.23 -14.09 -9.93
C ASP A 52 6.77 -12.78 -10.59
N ASP A 53 5.71 -12.84 -11.39
CA ASP A 53 5.15 -11.66 -12.05
C ASP A 53 4.68 -10.60 -11.03
N ILE A 54 4.07 -11.02 -9.90
CA ILE A 54 3.66 -10.11 -8.83
C ILE A 54 4.90 -9.49 -8.16
N MET A 55 5.93 -10.31 -7.93
CA MET A 55 7.18 -9.85 -7.32
C MET A 55 7.92 -8.84 -8.19
N MET A 56 7.91 -9.01 -9.53
CA MET A 56 8.55 -8.08 -10.47
C MET A 56 7.84 -6.73 -10.61
N HIS A 57 6.53 -6.66 -10.30
CA HIS A 57 5.73 -5.43 -10.38
C HIS A 57 5.52 -4.76 -9.02
N PHE A 58 6.45 -4.93 -8.10
CA PHE A 58 6.39 -4.31 -6.79
C PHE A 58 7.20 -3.00 -6.75
N TYR A 59 6.57 -1.94 -6.24
CA TYR A 59 7.14 -0.58 -6.19
C TYR A 59 7.33 -0.04 -4.76
N GLY A 60 7.10 -0.85 -3.74
CA GLY A 60 7.24 -0.44 -2.35
C GLY A 60 8.70 -0.37 -1.86
N CYS A 61 8.93 0.41 -0.82
CA CYS A 61 10.27 0.69 -0.28
C CYS A 61 10.59 -0.09 1.01
N GLY A 62 9.73 -1.00 1.44
CA GLY A 62 9.89 -1.72 2.70
C GLY A 62 9.16 -3.04 2.77
N SER A 63 9.02 -3.55 3.99
CA SER A 63 8.23 -4.73 4.31
C SER A 63 7.51 -4.50 5.65
N PRO A 64 6.38 -3.76 5.66
CA PRO A 64 5.63 -3.46 6.88
C PRO A 64 4.74 -4.63 7.30
N ILE A 65 5.31 -5.83 7.36
CA ILE A 65 4.57 -7.06 7.67
C ILE A 65 4.85 -7.47 9.12
N PRO A 66 3.84 -7.44 10.00
CA PRO A 66 4.02 -7.84 11.40
C PRO A 66 4.14 -9.36 11.56
N PRO A 67 4.75 -9.82 12.68
CA PRO A 67 5.04 -11.25 12.86
C PRO A 67 3.83 -12.11 13.29
N ALA A 68 2.76 -11.50 13.80
CA ALA A 68 1.64 -12.25 14.40
C ALA A 68 0.32 -11.90 13.71
N LEU A 69 0.06 -12.55 12.57
CA LEU A 69 -1.13 -12.30 11.74
C LEU A 69 -2.15 -13.44 11.74
N ALA A 70 -1.88 -14.58 12.37
CA ALA A 70 -2.75 -15.75 12.27
C ALA A 70 -4.21 -15.44 12.66
N GLY A 71 -5.15 -15.65 11.73
CA GLY A 71 -6.58 -15.39 11.89
C GLY A 71 -7.01 -13.91 11.84
N ALA A 72 -6.07 -12.99 11.65
CA ALA A 72 -6.38 -11.55 11.61
C ALA A 72 -7.11 -11.13 10.33
N THR A 73 -7.83 -10.00 10.43
CA THR A 73 -8.28 -9.20 9.30
C THR A 73 -7.26 -8.09 9.06
N VAL A 74 -6.62 -8.11 7.89
CA VAL A 74 -5.60 -7.13 7.49
C VAL A 74 -6.14 -6.24 6.37
N LEU A 75 -5.87 -4.94 6.43
CA LEU A 75 -6.14 -3.98 5.38
C LEU A 75 -4.82 -3.44 4.83
N ASP A 76 -4.61 -3.57 3.51
CA ASP A 76 -3.45 -3.03 2.79
C ASP A 76 -3.86 -1.79 2.01
N LEU A 77 -3.30 -0.64 2.38
CA LEU A 77 -3.56 0.66 1.77
C LEU A 77 -2.60 0.92 0.62
N GLY A 78 -3.12 1.04 -0.61
CA GLY A 78 -2.34 1.17 -1.83
C GLY A 78 -1.68 -0.15 -2.20
N CYS A 79 -2.47 -1.20 -2.29
CA CYS A 79 -1.99 -2.58 -2.44
C CYS A 79 -1.32 -2.88 -3.79
N GLY A 80 -1.48 -2.00 -4.79
CA GLY A 80 -0.91 -2.17 -6.12
C GLY A 80 -1.23 -3.51 -6.75
N THR A 81 -0.21 -4.23 -7.20
CA THR A 81 -0.32 -5.59 -7.80
C THR A 81 -0.53 -6.70 -6.79
N GLY A 82 -0.69 -6.37 -5.49
CA GLY A 82 -1.11 -7.31 -4.46
C GLY A 82 -0.01 -8.10 -3.78
N ARG A 83 1.29 -7.76 -3.92
CA ARG A 83 2.38 -8.51 -3.27
C ARG A 83 2.16 -8.64 -1.77
N ASP A 84 1.93 -7.52 -1.07
CA ASP A 84 1.79 -7.51 0.38
C ASP A 84 0.44 -8.10 0.82
N VAL A 85 -0.63 -7.98 0.00
CA VAL A 85 -1.90 -8.69 0.19
C VAL A 85 -1.69 -10.19 0.20
N TYR A 86 -0.99 -10.76 -0.78
CA TYR A 86 -0.74 -12.19 -0.83
C TYR A 86 0.22 -12.67 0.26
N LEU A 87 1.23 -11.87 0.62
CA LEU A 87 2.06 -12.15 1.80
C LEU A 87 1.20 -12.28 3.05
N CYS A 88 0.36 -11.28 3.31
CA CYS A 88 -0.55 -11.29 4.45
C CYS A 88 -1.56 -12.45 4.37
N SER A 89 -2.11 -12.74 3.17
CA SER A 89 -3.03 -13.87 2.94
C SER A 89 -2.47 -15.19 3.46
N LYS A 90 -1.21 -15.49 3.12
CA LYS A 90 -0.53 -16.70 3.62
C LYS A 90 -0.35 -16.67 5.13
N LEU A 91 0.06 -15.52 5.68
CA LEU A 91 0.37 -15.37 7.11
C LEU A 91 -0.87 -15.37 8.00
N VAL A 92 -1.99 -14.79 7.55
CA VAL A 92 -3.26 -14.87 8.30
C VAL A 92 -3.86 -16.28 8.24
N GLY A 93 -3.52 -17.05 7.21
CA GLY A 93 -4.05 -18.39 7.00
C GLY A 93 -5.50 -18.41 6.49
N PRO A 94 -6.07 -19.60 6.23
CA PRO A 94 -7.38 -19.73 5.57
C PRO A 94 -8.57 -19.21 6.40
N ALA A 95 -8.40 -18.96 7.69
CA ALA A 95 -9.42 -18.40 8.56
C ALA A 95 -9.34 -16.89 8.75
N GLY A 96 -8.24 -16.27 8.31
CA GLY A 96 -8.06 -14.82 8.28
C GLY A 96 -8.62 -14.19 7.02
N ARG A 97 -8.52 -12.86 6.91
CA ARG A 97 -9.01 -12.09 5.77
C ARG A 97 -8.02 -10.97 5.44
N VAL A 98 -7.79 -10.72 4.16
CA VAL A 98 -6.97 -9.59 3.71
C VAL A 98 -7.75 -8.76 2.70
N ILE A 99 -7.77 -7.45 2.92
CA ILE A 99 -8.44 -6.48 2.07
C ILE A 99 -7.36 -5.58 1.47
N GLY A 100 -7.23 -5.57 0.14
CA GLY A 100 -6.37 -4.65 -0.59
C GLY A 100 -7.18 -3.51 -1.18
N VAL A 101 -6.72 -2.28 -0.96
CA VAL A 101 -7.33 -1.06 -1.54
C VAL A 101 -6.32 -0.37 -2.43
N ASP A 102 -6.72 -0.03 -3.66
CA ASP A 102 -5.93 0.79 -4.57
C ASP A 102 -6.85 1.66 -5.44
N MET A 103 -6.39 2.84 -5.81
CA MET A 103 -7.16 3.73 -6.69
C MET A 103 -7.03 3.36 -8.17
N THR A 104 -6.03 2.53 -8.53
CA THR A 104 -5.64 2.20 -9.90
C THR A 104 -6.22 0.86 -10.31
N GLU A 105 -7.28 0.86 -11.13
CA GLU A 105 -7.94 -0.39 -11.56
C GLU A 105 -7.00 -1.32 -12.33
N GLN A 106 -6.03 -0.80 -13.08
CA GLN A 106 -5.04 -1.60 -13.80
C GLN A 106 -4.20 -2.45 -12.84
N GLN A 107 -3.80 -1.89 -11.70
CA GLN A 107 -3.05 -2.60 -10.65
C GLN A 107 -3.91 -3.71 -10.02
N LEU A 108 -5.16 -3.38 -9.69
CA LEU A 108 -6.10 -4.35 -9.10
C LEU A 108 -6.48 -5.47 -10.07
N ALA A 109 -6.68 -5.15 -11.36
CA ALA A 109 -6.93 -6.16 -12.38
C ALA A 109 -5.75 -7.12 -12.52
N PHE A 110 -4.51 -6.60 -12.40
CA PHE A 110 -3.31 -7.43 -12.36
C PHE A 110 -3.32 -8.34 -11.13
N ALA A 111 -3.55 -7.80 -9.93
CA ALA A 111 -3.62 -8.58 -8.70
C ALA A 111 -4.66 -9.71 -8.80
N ARG A 112 -5.91 -9.39 -9.14
CA ARG A 112 -7.03 -10.34 -9.25
C ARG A 112 -6.77 -11.48 -10.25
N ARG A 113 -5.98 -11.24 -11.30
CA ARG A 113 -5.64 -12.26 -12.31
C ARG A 113 -4.91 -13.45 -11.71
N TYR A 114 -4.15 -13.24 -10.63
CA TYR A 114 -3.36 -14.28 -9.97
C TYR A 114 -4.06 -14.92 -8.77
N GLU A 115 -5.21 -14.42 -8.35
CA GLU A 115 -5.88 -14.82 -7.10
C GLU A 115 -6.10 -16.34 -7.02
N ALA A 116 -6.77 -16.92 -8.01
CA ALA A 116 -7.08 -18.35 -8.00
C ALA A 116 -5.81 -19.21 -7.94
N ARG A 117 -4.81 -18.86 -8.75
CA ARG A 117 -3.54 -19.58 -8.81
C ARG A 117 -2.74 -19.44 -7.52
N GLN A 118 -2.79 -18.26 -6.90
CA GLN A 118 -2.09 -18.00 -5.65
C GLN A 118 -2.75 -18.77 -4.49
N MET A 119 -4.07 -18.86 -4.45
CA MET A 119 -4.80 -19.66 -3.45
C MET A 119 -4.49 -21.15 -3.60
N GLU A 120 -4.45 -21.68 -4.84
CA GLU A 120 -4.03 -23.04 -5.11
C GLU A 120 -2.61 -23.30 -4.59
N ARG A 121 -1.68 -22.40 -4.87
CA ARG A 121 -0.28 -22.49 -4.44
C ARG A 121 -0.13 -22.46 -2.91
N PHE A 122 -0.98 -21.73 -2.23
CA PHE A 122 -1.06 -21.70 -0.76
C PHE A 122 -1.75 -22.93 -0.16
N GLY A 123 -2.47 -23.71 -0.97
CA GLY A 123 -3.29 -24.83 -0.51
C GLY A 123 -4.60 -24.39 0.15
N PHE A 124 -5.13 -23.22 -0.21
CA PHE A 124 -6.38 -22.69 0.32
C PHE A 124 -7.57 -23.11 -0.54
N ALA A 125 -8.60 -23.67 0.10
CA ALA A 125 -9.81 -24.13 -0.58
C ALA A 125 -10.70 -22.97 -1.08
N GLN A 126 -10.59 -21.80 -0.44
CA GLN A 126 -11.32 -20.58 -0.77
C GLN A 126 -10.37 -19.38 -0.66
N SER A 127 -10.67 -18.33 -1.42
CA SER A 127 -9.94 -17.08 -1.30
C SER A 127 -10.24 -16.41 0.04
N ASN A 128 -9.19 -15.87 0.64
CA ASN A 128 -9.24 -15.02 1.83
C ASN A 128 -8.78 -13.59 1.53
N VAL A 129 -8.70 -13.22 0.24
CA VAL A 129 -8.34 -11.87 -0.20
C VAL A 129 -9.50 -11.19 -0.92
N GLU A 130 -9.58 -9.88 -0.79
CA GLU A 130 -10.51 -9.01 -1.49
C GLU A 130 -9.77 -7.79 -2.02
N PHE A 131 -10.12 -7.34 -3.22
CA PHE A 131 -9.51 -6.17 -3.84
C PHE A 131 -10.57 -5.12 -4.16
N HIS A 132 -10.46 -3.93 -3.57
CA HIS A 132 -11.40 -2.82 -3.73
C HIS A 132 -10.73 -1.63 -4.43
N GLN A 133 -11.40 -1.11 -5.46
CA GLN A 133 -11.00 0.16 -6.04
C GLN A 133 -11.52 1.30 -5.17
N GLY A 134 -10.63 2.17 -4.70
CA GLY A 134 -10.99 3.30 -3.86
C GLY A 134 -9.80 4.15 -3.45
N PHE A 135 -10.11 5.22 -2.77
CA PHE A 135 -9.11 6.12 -2.19
C PHE A 135 -8.87 5.78 -0.73
N ILE A 136 -7.62 5.82 -0.31
CA ILE A 136 -7.22 5.53 1.08
C ILE A 136 -7.69 6.61 2.07
N GLU A 137 -8.13 7.76 1.56
CA GLU A 137 -8.72 8.87 2.30
C GLU A 137 -10.22 8.70 2.59
N ASP A 138 -10.88 7.74 1.93
CA ASP A 138 -12.33 7.49 2.06
C ASP A 138 -12.65 6.01 1.93
N LEU A 139 -12.34 5.27 2.99
CA LEU A 139 -12.58 3.83 3.07
C LEU A 139 -14.08 3.51 3.28
N THR A 140 -14.84 4.48 3.78
CA THR A 140 -16.30 4.36 3.93
C THR A 140 -16.99 4.19 2.57
N ALA A 141 -16.54 4.90 1.53
CA ALA A 141 -17.10 4.82 0.17
C ALA A 141 -17.00 3.40 -0.43
N ILE A 142 -16.07 2.58 0.03
CA ILE A 142 -15.88 1.19 -0.40
C ILE A 142 -16.35 0.16 0.62
N GLY A 143 -17.06 0.59 1.66
CA GLY A 143 -17.74 -0.28 2.62
C GLY A 143 -16.85 -0.85 3.72
N ILE A 144 -15.69 -0.25 4.01
CA ILE A 144 -14.88 -0.65 5.17
C ILE A 144 -15.47 -0.01 6.43
N GLU A 145 -15.97 -0.85 7.33
CA GLU A 145 -16.66 -0.44 8.54
C GLU A 145 -15.71 0.02 9.65
N ASP A 146 -16.24 0.77 10.62
CA ASP A 146 -15.53 1.13 11.85
C ASP A 146 -15.14 -0.13 12.64
N ASP A 147 -14.02 -0.08 13.34
CA ASP A 147 -13.56 -1.16 14.23
C ASP A 147 -13.58 -2.56 13.58
N SER A 148 -13.28 -2.64 12.27
CA SER A 148 -13.45 -3.87 11.46
C SER A 148 -12.17 -4.64 11.20
N VAL A 149 -10.99 -3.99 11.29
CA VAL A 149 -9.70 -4.61 10.97
C VAL A 149 -8.77 -4.70 12.17
N ASP A 150 -7.97 -5.75 12.23
CA ASP A 150 -7.01 -5.98 13.31
C ASP A 150 -5.68 -5.26 13.02
N VAL A 151 -5.30 -5.21 11.74
CA VAL A 151 -4.04 -4.62 11.31
C VAL A 151 -4.25 -3.84 10.01
N VAL A 152 -3.71 -2.62 9.97
CA VAL A 152 -3.54 -1.86 8.74
C VAL A 152 -2.08 -1.89 8.34
N ILE A 153 -1.80 -2.17 7.08
CA ILE A 153 -0.46 -2.04 6.49
C ILE A 153 -0.45 -1.01 5.37
N SER A 154 0.69 -0.39 5.11
CA SER A 154 0.91 0.49 3.96
C SER A 154 2.37 0.57 3.58
N ASN A 155 2.69 0.53 2.27
CA ASN A 155 4.06 0.47 1.78
C ASN A 155 4.32 1.52 0.70
N CYS A 156 4.91 2.66 1.08
CA CYS A 156 5.23 3.79 0.21
C CYS A 156 4.01 4.44 -0.48
N VAL A 157 2.89 4.57 0.21
CA VAL A 157 1.64 5.07 -0.36
C VAL A 157 1.12 6.33 0.34
N ILE A 158 1.24 6.42 1.67
CA ILE A 158 0.68 7.56 2.42
C ILE A 158 1.25 8.89 1.93
N ASN A 159 2.52 8.92 1.54
CA ASN A 159 3.14 10.12 0.97
C ASN A 159 2.56 10.57 -0.37
N LEU A 160 1.93 9.68 -1.12
CA LEU A 160 1.27 10.01 -2.39
C LEU A 160 -0.03 10.80 -2.18
N SER A 161 -0.69 10.59 -1.03
CA SER A 161 -1.92 11.29 -0.70
C SER A 161 -1.68 12.77 -0.40
N PRO A 162 -2.50 13.69 -0.97
CA PRO A 162 -2.53 15.09 -0.56
C PRO A 162 -3.24 15.32 0.78
N PHE A 163 -4.01 14.33 1.28
CA PHE A 163 -4.87 14.44 2.47
C PHE A 163 -4.44 13.46 3.56
N LYS A 164 -3.19 13.54 3.99
CA LYS A 164 -2.62 12.59 4.97
C LYS A 164 -3.39 12.54 6.29
N ASP A 165 -3.90 13.68 6.77
CA ASP A 165 -4.73 13.74 7.98
C ASP A 165 -5.99 12.89 7.84
N GLN A 166 -6.64 12.90 6.66
CA GLN A 166 -7.80 12.06 6.37
C GLN A 166 -7.41 10.58 6.33
N VAL A 167 -6.25 10.25 5.73
CA VAL A 167 -5.74 8.87 5.71
C VAL A 167 -5.56 8.34 7.12
N PHE A 168 -4.90 9.10 8.02
CA PHE A 168 -4.71 8.67 9.40
C PHE A 168 -6.02 8.62 10.19
N ALA A 169 -6.98 9.51 9.91
CA ALA A 169 -8.31 9.46 10.50
C ALA A 169 -9.07 8.19 10.08
N GLU A 170 -9.01 7.81 8.79
CA GLU A 170 -9.61 6.57 8.29
C GLU A 170 -8.93 5.33 8.88
N ILE A 171 -7.60 5.32 8.97
CA ILE A 171 -6.86 4.24 9.64
C ILE A 171 -7.33 4.07 11.08
N ALA A 172 -7.42 5.17 11.84
CA ALA A 172 -7.88 5.14 13.23
C ALA A 172 -9.35 4.67 13.36
N ARG A 173 -10.21 5.02 12.39
CA ARG A 173 -11.62 4.63 12.36
C ARG A 173 -11.79 3.13 12.13
N VAL A 174 -11.06 2.56 11.17
CA VAL A 174 -11.25 1.15 10.76
C VAL A 174 -10.56 0.16 11.70
N LEU A 175 -9.53 0.60 12.43
CA LEU A 175 -8.83 -0.26 13.39
C LEU A 175 -9.71 -0.58 14.59
N LYS A 176 -9.80 -1.85 14.93
CA LYS A 176 -10.40 -2.31 16.19
C LYS A 176 -9.65 -1.72 17.40
N PRO A 177 -10.30 -1.61 18.56
CA PRO A 177 -9.58 -1.31 19.80
C PRO A 177 -8.43 -2.29 20.03
N GLY A 178 -7.20 -1.78 20.11
CA GLY A 178 -5.99 -2.58 20.20
C GLY A 178 -5.43 -3.07 18.87
N GLY A 179 -6.03 -2.68 17.75
CA GLY A 179 -5.48 -2.90 16.41
C GLY A 179 -4.21 -2.07 16.16
N GLU A 180 -3.43 -2.45 15.17
CA GLU A 180 -2.10 -1.91 14.93
C GLU A 180 -1.92 -1.42 13.49
N LEU A 181 -1.18 -0.31 13.34
CA LEU A 181 -0.72 0.20 12.05
C LEU A 181 0.76 -0.13 11.84
N TYR A 182 1.08 -0.79 10.73
CA TYR A 182 2.45 -1.00 10.26
C TYR A 182 2.62 -0.35 8.89
N PHE A 183 3.52 0.60 8.78
CA PHE A 183 3.78 1.20 7.48
C PHE A 183 5.25 1.53 7.27
N SER A 184 5.66 1.54 6.02
CA SER A 184 6.97 1.95 5.55
C SER A 184 6.78 3.07 4.53
N ASP A 185 7.41 4.22 4.76
CA ASP A 185 7.36 5.34 3.84
C ASP A 185 8.61 6.22 3.96
N ILE A 186 8.80 7.13 3.02
CA ILE A 186 9.95 8.05 3.01
C ILE A 186 9.64 9.24 3.91
N PHE A 187 10.58 9.54 4.81
CA PHE A 187 10.53 10.75 5.63
C PHE A 187 11.67 11.70 5.27
N SER A 188 11.41 12.98 5.34
CA SER A 188 12.42 14.02 5.13
C SER A 188 12.91 14.61 6.45
N ASP A 189 14.15 15.09 6.48
CA ASP A 189 14.75 15.82 7.60
C ASP A 189 14.29 17.28 7.69
N ARG A 190 13.58 17.76 6.67
CA ARG A 190 13.03 19.11 6.51
C ARG A 190 11.81 19.09 5.62
N ARG A 191 10.98 20.15 5.65
CA ARG A 191 9.86 20.28 4.71
C ARG A 191 10.34 20.36 3.29
N VAL A 192 9.74 19.58 2.40
CA VAL A 192 10.02 19.59 0.97
C VAL A 192 9.62 20.96 0.40
N PRO A 193 10.50 21.64 -0.35
CA PRO A 193 10.16 22.92 -0.96
C PRO A 193 9.00 22.81 -1.97
N PRO A 194 8.01 23.75 -1.95
CA PRO A 194 6.83 23.68 -2.82
C PRO A 194 7.13 23.53 -4.32
N LYS A 195 8.24 24.07 -4.79
CA LYS A 195 8.65 23.98 -6.21
C LYS A 195 8.83 22.55 -6.74
N PHE A 196 8.85 21.55 -5.86
CA PHE A 196 8.97 20.14 -6.23
C PHE A 196 7.64 19.39 -6.19
N TYR A 197 6.54 20.03 -5.76
CA TYR A 197 5.27 19.35 -5.57
C TYR A 197 4.64 18.91 -6.89
N ASP A 198 4.86 19.67 -7.97
CA ASP A 198 4.26 19.42 -9.29
C ASP A 198 5.14 18.54 -10.21
N ASP A 199 6.29 18.09 -9.72
CA ASP A 199 7.13 17.16 -10.48
C ASP A 199 6.51 15.75 -10.43
N PRO A 200 6.07 15.18 -11.58
CA PRO A 200 5.37 13.91 -11.62
C PRO A 200 6.24 12.73 -11.17
N VAL A 201 7.53 12.75 -11.45
CA VAL A 201 8.48 11.72 -11.03
C VAL A 201 8.68 11.77 -9.52
N LEU A 202 9.04 12.96 -8.99
CA LEU A 202 9.23 13.13 -7.56
C LEU A 202 7.96 12.85 -6.77
N ARG A 203 6.78 13.13 -7.34
CA ARG A 203 5.49 12.81 -6.72
C ARG A 203 5.24 11.32 -6.75
N GLY A 204 5.30 10.68 -7.92
CA GLY A 204 5.07 9.25 -8.09
C GLY A 204 6.05 8.38 -7.31
N GLU A 205 7.28 8.85 -7.08
CA GLU A 205 8.30 8.14 -6.31
C GLU A 205 8.36 8.57 -4.83
N CYS A 206 7.26 9.09 -4.28
CA CYS A 206 7.07 9.46 -2.86
C CYS A 206 7.98 10.56 -2.31
N LEU A 207 8.82 11.19 -3.13
CA LEU A 207 9.80 12.19 -2.69
C LEU A 207 9.18 13.55 -2.40
N SER A 208 8.39 14.08 -3.35
CA SER A 208 7.78 15.41 -3.17
C SER A 208 6.66 15.44 -2.13
N GLY A 209 6.06 14.28 -1.86
CA GLY A 209 5.06 14.10 -0.80
C GLY A 209 5.63 13.66 0.54
N ALA A 210 6.96 13.46 0.64
CA ALA A 210 7.59 12.98 1.87
C ALA A 210 7.29 13.88 3.07
N LEU A 211 6.77 13.29 4.13
CA LEU A 211 6.51 14.01 5.36
C LEU A 211 7.80 14.42 6.06
N TYR A 212 7.87 15.66 6.51
CA TYR A 212 8.87 16.06 7.47
C TYR A 212 8.61 15.34 8.81
N LEU A 213 9.62 14.67 9.35
CA LEU A 213 9.49 13.81 10.53
C LEU A 213 8.85 14.51 11.73
N GLU A 214 9.16 15.81 11.94
CA GLU A 214 8.60 16.56 13.07
C GLU A 214 7.13 16.98 12.83
N ASP A 215 6.70 17.11 11.58
CA ASP A 215 5.29 17.34 11.26
C ASP A 215 4.50 16.04 11.45
N PHE A 216 5.02 14.90 11.00
CA PHE A 216 4.41 13.59 11.22
C PHE A 216 4.17 13.26 12.70
N ARG A 217 5.11 13.61 13.58
CA ARG A 217 4.95 13.39 15.04
C ARG A 217 3.81 14.17 15.69
N ARG A 218 3.14 15.06 14.94
CA ARG A 218 2.03 15.91 15.41
C ARG A 218 0.67 15.50 14.86
N ILE A 219 0.66 14.62 13.87
CA ILE A 219 -0.53 13.96 13.38
C ILE A 219 -0.95 12.86 14.37
#